data_7f0bed371e7dd9f60e9910eccffffa2c
#
_entry.id   7f0bed371e7dd9f60e9910eccffffa2c
#
_cell.length_a   1.000
_cell.length_b   1.000
_cell.length_c   1.000
_cell.angle_alpha   90.00
_cell.angle_beta   90.00
_cell.angle_gamma   90.00
#
_symmetry.space_group_name_H-M   'P 1'
#
loop_
_entity.id
_entity.type
_entity.pdbx_description
1 polymer ?
#
loop_
_entity_poly.entity_id
_entity_poly.type
_entity_poly.pdbx_seq_one_letter_code
_entity_poly.pdbx_strand_id
1 'polypeptide(L)'
;MAIPTYDELMSPVLKLLSDGVERSGEDITNTIANQLNLTEEERSRIYANNPKKVFKNRIAWARTYLKKAGLIESPQRATSKITSEGMKVAKSKLDKLNLKFLEQYESFKEFRHIDNSNLVENRSEKIETVQTPDEILDFVQNSYKKIYKVNYYQNSRALVL
;
A
#
# COMPACT_ATOMS: atom_id res chain seq x y z
N MET A 1 1.92 12.99 14.23
CA MET A 1 2.82 12.45 13.21
C MET A 1 2.04 11.90 12.03
N ALA A 2 2.59 12.01 10.84
CA ALA A 2 1.94 11.45 9.67
C ALA A 2 2.07 9.91 9.65
N ILE A 3 1.06 9.24 9.12
CA ILE A 3 1.08 7.79 8.93
C ILE A 3 2.13 7.45 7.87
N PRO A 4 3.09 6.53 8.15
CA PRO A 4 4.10 6.16 7.15
C PRO A 4 3.50 5.62 5.86
N THR A 5 4.19 5.82 4.74
CA THR A 5 3.79 5.25 3.45
C THR A 5 4.00 3.72 3.46
N TYR A 6 3.38 3.01 2.51
CA TYR A 6 3.55 1.57 2.42
C TYR A 6 5.01 1.18 2.16
N ASP A 7 5.73 2.01 1.42
CA ASP A 7 7.15 1.83 1.15
C ASP A 7 8.00 1.88 2.43
N GLU A 8 7.72 2.87 3.27
CA GLU A 8 8.37 3.01 4.57
C GLU A 8 8.01 1.88 5.54
N LEU A 9 6.86 1.24 5.34
CA LEU A 9 6.38 0.15 6.20
C LEU A 9 6.96 -1.22 5.81
N MET A 10 7.55 -1.36 4.64
CA MET A 10 8.15 -2.63 4.19
C MET A 10 9.25 -3.10 5.14
N SER A 11 10.14 -2.23 5.53
CA SER A 11 11.26 -2.53 6.44
C SER A 11 10.78 -3.00 7.81
N PRO A 12 9.89 -2.27 8.50
CA PRO A 12 9.33 -2.75 9.77
C PRO A 12 8.60 -4.08 9.67
N VAL A 13 7.84 -4.30 8.59
CA VAL A 13 7.12 -5.56 8.37
C VAL A 13 8.09 -6.72 8.21
N LEU A 14 9.10 -6.57 7.37
CA LEU A 14 10.07 -7.64 7.14
C LEU A 14 10.89 -7.91 8.40
N LYS A 15 11.28 -6.87 9.13
CA LYS A 15 11.99 -7.00 10.40
C LYS A 15 11.17 -7.76 11.43
N LEU A 16 9.88 -7.45 11.55
CA LEU A 16 8.98 -8.16 12.46
C LEU A 16 8.91 -9.66 12.13
N LEU A 17 8.84 -9.99 10.85
CA LEU A 17 8.75 -11.37 10.39
C LEU A 17 10.10 -12.12 10.41
N SER A 18 11.20 -11.43 10.68
CA SER A 18 12.55 -12.03 10.65
C SER A 18 12.79 -13.07 11.74
N ASP A 19 11.89 -13.19 12.72
CA ASP A 19 11.93 -14.26 13.71
C ASP A 19 11.47 -15.62 13.14
N GLY A 20 10.95 -15.65 11.91
CA GLY A 20 10.49 -16.85 11.25
C GLY A 20 9.08 -17.29 11.65
N VAL A 21 8.41 -16.54 12.49
CA VAL A 21 7.05 -16.87 12.98
C VAL A 21 6.00 -16.39 11.99
N GLU A 22 5.04 -17.26 11.66
CA GLU A 22 3.88 -16.90 10.87
C GLU A 22 2.96 -15.97 11.69
N ARG A 23 2.53 -14.86 11.08
CA ARG A 23 1.68 -13.88 11.74
C ARG A 23 0.50 -13.49 10.85
N SER A 24 -0.63 -13.23 11.47
CA SER A 24 -1.79 -12.69 10.75
C SER A 24 -1.55 -11.23 10.35
N GLY A 25 -2.26 -10.77 9.32
CA GLY A 25 -2.21 -9.36 8.92
C GLY A 25 -2.65 -8.42 10.02
N GLU A 26 -3.64 -8.82 10.81
CA GLU A 26 -4.11 -8.03 11.96
C GLU A 26 -3.03 -7.91 13.05
N ASP A 27 -2.36 -9.01 13.37
CA ASP A 27 -1.26 -9.02 14.34
C ASP A 27 -0.11 -8.12 13.90
N ILE A 28 0.28 -8.21 12.63
CA ILE A 28 1.32 -7.36 12.03
C ILE A 28 0.92 -5.88 12.14
N THR A 29 -0.32 -5.56 11.77
CA THR A 29 -0.84 -4.19 11.80
C THR A 29 -0.78 -3.61 13.22
N ASN A 30 -1.28 -4.35 14.19
CA ASN A 30 -1.32 -3.90 15.59
C ASN A 30 0.09 -3.77 16.19
N THR A 31 0.96 -4.72 15.93
CA THR A 31 2.34 -4.71 16.43
C THR A 31 3.11 -3.51 15.89
N ILE A 32 3.03 -3.24 14.60
CA ILE A 32 3.75 -2.11 13.99
C ILE A 32 3.13 -0.78 14.43
N ALA A 33 1.80 -0.70 14.56
CA ALA A 33 1.15 0.49 15.10
C ALA A 33 1.67 0.82 16.50
N ASN A 34 1.86 -0.19 17.34
CA ASN A 34 2.44 -0.02 18.69
C ASN A 34 3.90 0.42 18.62
N GLN A 35 4.70 -0.18 17.74
CA GLN A 35 6.11 0.17 17.56
C GLN A 35 6.28 1.63 17.11
N LEU A 36 5.37 2.12 16.30
CA LEU A 36 5.39 3.49 15.76
C LEU A 36 4.67 4.49 16.67
N ASN A 37 4.10 4.04 17.78
CA ASN A 37 3.33 4.88 18.70
C ASN A 37 2.22 5.66 18.03
N LEU A 38 1.51 5.02 17.10
CA LEU A 38 0.39 5.66 16.41
C LEU A 38 -0.75 5.94 17.39
N THR A 39 -1.32 7.14 17.29
CA THR A 39 -2.48 7.52 18.08
C THR A 39 -3.71 6.75 17.62
N GLU A 40 -4.74 6.69 18.46
CA GLU A 40 -6.02 6.08 18.10
C GLU A 40 -6.64 6.75 16.87
N GLU A 41 -6.51 8.06 16.78
CA GLU A 41 -6.95 8.83 15.62
C GLU A 41 -6.23 8.41 14.34
N GLU A 42 -4.90 8.25 14.39
CA GLU A 42 -4.11 7.80 13.23
C GLU A 42 -4.47 6.37 12.82
N ARG A 43 -4.68 5.47 13.79
CA ARG A 43 -5.07 4.08 13.52
C ARG A 43 -6.45 3.95 12.89
N SER A 44 -7.36 4.85 13.22
CA SER A 44 -8.76 4.81 12.78
C SER A 44 -9.02 5.68 11.55
N ARG A 45 -8.05 6.47 11.10
CA ARG A 45 -8.21 7.34 9.93
C ARG A 45 -8.60 6.52 8.70
N ILE A 46 -9.66 6.94 8.03
CA ILE A 46 -10.16 6.30 6.80
C ILE A 46 -9.91 7.20 5.59
N TYR A 47 -10.03 6.63 4.41
CA TYR A 47 -9.95 7.39 3.17
C TYR A 47 -11.19 8.24 2.92
N ALA A 48 -11.07 9.24 2.06
CA ALA A 48 -12.16 10.18 1.76
C ALA A 48 -13.35 9.50 1.06
N ASN A 49 -13.10 8.49 0.23
CA ASN A 49 -14.12 7.87 -0.62
C ASN A 49 -14.31 6.37 -0.39
N ASN A 50 -13.68 5.80 0.63
CA ASN A 50 -13.89 4.41 0.97
C ASN A 50 -13.68 4.20 2.48
N PRO A 51 -14.32 3.18 3.09
CA PRO A 51 -14.25 2.97 4.54
C PRO A 51 -12.97 2.30 5.02
N LYS A 52 -12.00 2.04 4.14
CA LYS A 52 -10.76 1.37 4.53
C LYS A 52 -9.89 2.28 5.40
N LYS A 53 -9.32 1.73 6.44
CA LYS A 53 -8.36 2.44 7.30
C LYS A 53 -7.04 2.63 6.57
N VAL A 54 -6.53 3.85 6.57
CA VAL A 54 -5.30 4.23 5.85
C VAL A 54 -4.11 3.37 6.26
N PHE A 55 -3.84 3.28 7.57
CA PHE A 55 -2.69 2.52 8.06
C PHE A 55 -2.80 1.02 7.73
N LYS A 56 -3.95 0.43 8.01
CA LYS A 56 -4.20 -0.99 7.72
C LYS A 56 -4.04 -1.29 6.23
N ASN A 57 -4.51 -0.40 5.37
CA ASN A 57 -4.39 -0.53 3.91
C ASN A 57 -2.91 -0.47 3.49
N ARG A 58 -2.15 0.47 4.02
CA ARG A 58 -0.72 0.60 3.71
C ARG A 58 0.09 -0.62 4.17
N ILE A 59 -0.21 -1.17 5.34
CA ILE A 59 0.41 -2.42 5.81
C ILE A 59 0.05 -3.58 4.86
N ALA A 60 -1.21 -3.69 4.46
CA ALA A 60 -1.65 -4.75 3.55
C ALA A 60 -0.92 -4.69 2.21
N TRP A 61 -0.74 -3.51 1.65
CA TRP A 61 -0.01 -3.34 0.39
C TRP A 61 1.50 -3.56 0.56
N ALA A 62 2.08 -3.14 1.67
CA ALA A 62 3.47 -3.46 1.98
C ALA A 62 3.69 -4.98 1.99
N ARG A 63 2.79 -5.72 2.62
CA ARG A 63 2.83 -7.19 2.64
C ARG A 63 2.66 -7.77 1.23
N THR A 64 1.73 -7.25 0.46
CA THR A 64 1.49 -7.70 -0.92
C THR A 64 2.73 -7.52 -1.78
N TYR A 65 3.38 -6.38 -1.71
CA TYR A 65 4.59 -6.12 -2.49
C TYR A 65 5.77 -6.99 -2.05
N LEU A 66 5.96 -7.16 -0.75
CA LEU A 66 6.98 -8.08 -0.24
C LEU A 66 6.73 -9.52 -0.71
N LYS A 67 5.47 -9.94 -0.73
CA LYS A 67 5.08 -11.26 -1.23
C LYS A 67 5.36 -11.41 -2.72
N LYS A 68 5.02 -10.40 -3.52
CA LYS A 68 5.28 -10.41 -4.97
C LYS A 68 6.75 -10.42 -5.30
N ALA A 69 7.58 -9.83 -4.45
CA ALA A 69 9.04 -9.89 -4.57
C ALA A 69 9.64 -11.23 -4.10
N GLY A 70 8.85 -12.07 -3.43
CA GLY A 70 9.31 -13.35 -2.92
C GLY A 70 10.02 -13.28 -1.56
N LEU A 71 9.90 -12.16 -0.85
CA LEU A 71 10.53 -11.99 0.46
C LEU A 71 9.69 -12.54 1.60
N ILE A 72 8.38 -12.64 1.42
CA ILE A 72 7.45 -13.27 2.34
C ILE A 72 6.52 -14.21 1.58
N GLU A 73 5.88 -15.12 2.30
CA GLU A 73 4.88 -16.03 1.76
C GLU A 73 3.64 -16.04 2.66
N SER A 74 2.52 -16.55 2.14
CA SER A 74 1.27 -16.70 2.90
C SER A 74 0.95 -18.20 3.03
N PRO A 75 1.42 -18.88 4.10
CA PRO A 75 1.13 -20.31 4.28
C PRO A 75 -0.36 -20.58 4.45
N GLN A 76 -1.09 -19.62 5.02
CA GLN A 76 -2.53 -19.67 5.18
C GLN A 76 -3.15 -18.34 4.74
N ARG A 77 -4.47 -18.32 4.59
CA ARG A 77 -5.19 -17.11 4.23
C ARG A 77 -4.94 -16.00 5.27
N ALA A 78 -4.62 -14.80 4.79
CA ALA A 78 -4.40 -13.59 5.61
C ALA A 78 -3.22 -13.70 6.59
N THR A 79 -2.31 -14.66 6.39
CA THR A 79 -1.07 -14.77 7.18
C THR A 79 0.16 -14.45 6.34
N SER A 80 1.26 -14.18 7.02
CA SER A 80 2.54 -13.90 6.37
C SER A 80 3.67 -14.55 7.16
N LYS A 81 4.64 -15.07 6.43
CA LYS A 81 5.86 -15.69 6.99
C LYS A 81 7.03 -15.31 6.09
N ILE A 82 8.19 -15.06 6.67
CA ILE A 82 9.39 -14.71 5.92
C ILE A 82 9.91 -15.92 5.12
N THR A 83 10.43 -15.66 3.91
CA THR A 83 11.10 -16.68 3.09
C THR A 83 12.61 -16.66 3.36
N SER A 84 13.34 -17.63 2.81
CA SER A 84 14.81 -17.63 2.89
C SER A 84 15.42 -16.40 2.24
N GLU A 85 14.88 -15.94 1.12
CA GLU A 85 15.31 -14.71 0.47
C GLU A 85 15.01 -13.47 1.33
N GLY A 86 13.82 -13.43 1.93
CA GLY A 86 13.45 -12.38 2.88
C GLY A 86 14.39 -12.34 4.08
N MET A 87 14.82 -13.49 4.57
CA MET A 87 15.75 -13.56 5.68
C MET A 87 17.11 -12.95 5.33
N LYS A 88 17.60 -13.18 4.11
CA LYS A 88 18.85 -12.57 3.63
C LYS A 88 18.74 -11.05 3.60
N VAL A 89 17.64 -10.53 3.10
CA VAL A 89 17.39 -9.08 3.05
C VAL A 89 17.27 -8.51 4.47
N ALA A 90 16.56 -9.18 5.35
CA ALA A 90 16.38 -8.74 6.74
C ALA A 90 17.71 -8.66 7.50
N LYS A 91 18.66 -9.54 7.20
CA LYS A 91 19.97 -9.58 7.86
C LYS A 91 20.95 -8.53 7.35
N SER A 92 20.89 -8.16 6.08
CA SER A 92 21.96 -7.39 5.45
C SER A 92 21.52 -6.13 4.71
N LYS A 93 20.25 -6.00 4.33
CA LYS A 93 19.79 -4.94 3.42
C LYS A 93 18.50 -4.27 3.85
N LEU A 94 18.15 -4.36 5.12
CA LEU A 94 16.89 -3.83 5.63
C LEU A 94 16.76 -2.31 5.44
N ASP A 95 17.85 -1.58 5.59
CA ASP A 95 17.92 -0.14 5.40
C ASP A 95 17.75 0.32 3.94
N LYS A 96 17.96 -0.59 3.00
CA LYS A 96 17.82 -0.33 1.56
C LYS A 96 16.48 -0.77 1.00
N LEU A 97 15.66 -1.41 1.81
CA LEU A 97 14.39 -1.98 1.38
C LEU A 97 13.37 -0.88 1.05
N ASN A 98 13.07 -0.76 -0.22
CA ASN A 98 12.07 0.17 -0.76
C ASN A 98 11.53 -0.38 -2.08
N LEU A 99 10.66 0.36 -2.72
CA LEU A 99 10.05 -0.06 -3.98
C LEU A 99 11.11 -0.31 -5.07
N LYS A 100 12.10 0.55 -5.17
CA LYS A 100 13.19 0.43 -6.14
C LYS A 100 14.03 -0.84 -5.88
N PHE A 101 14.27 -1.18 -4.61
CA PHE A 101 14.97 -2.40 -4.24
C PHE A 101 14.24 -3.65 -4.73
N LEU A 102 12.90 -3.65 -4.66
CA LEU A 102 12.09 -4.79 -5.09
C LEU A 102 12.15 -5.03 -6.60
N GLU A 103 12.49 -4.02 -7.38
CA GLU A 103 12.58 -4.10 -8.84
C GLU A 103 13.68 -5.06 -9.32
N GLN A 104 14.63 -5.46 -8.49
CA GLN A 104 15.62 -6.49 -8.84
C GLN A 104 15.00 -7.88 -8.96
N TYR A 105 13.84 -8.11 -8.38
CA TYR A 105 13.16 -9.41 -8.41
C TYR A 105 12.23 -9.49 -9.61
N GLU A 106 12.42 -10.53 -10.43
CA GLU A 106 11.64 -10.74 -11.66
C GLU A 106 10.14 -10.85 -11.40
N SER A 107 9.76 -11.59 -10.35
CA SER A 107 8.34 -11.73 -9.99
C SER A 107 7.68 -10.41 -9.64
N PHE A 108 8.42 -9.49 -9.04
CA PHE A 108 7.92 -8.17 -8.72
C PHE A 108 7.80 -7.29 -9.97
N LYS A 109 8.77 -7.37 -10.88
CA LYS A 109 8.74 -6.66 -12.16
C LYS A 109 7.53 -7.07 -12.99
N GLU A 110 7.27 -8.37 -13.07
CA GLU A 110 6.11 -8.89 -13.80
C GLU A 110 4.80 -8.38 -13.20
N PHE A 111 4.67 -8.43 -11.89
CA PHE A 111 3.50 -7.90 -11.20
C PHE A 111 3.29 -6.41 -11.50
N ARG A 112 4.35 -5.63 -11.41
CA ARG A 112 4.28 -4.18 -11.63
C ARG A 112 4.03 -3.82 -13.09
N HIS A 113 4.53 -4.63 -14.02
CA HIS A 113 4.32 -4.43 -15.45
C HIS A 113 2.85 -4.65 -15.84
N ILE A 114 2.21 -5.66 -15.29
CA ILE A 114 0.78 -5.91 -15.47
C ILE A 114 -0.06 -4.76 -14.91
N ASP A 115 0.30 -4.30 -13.71
CA ASP A 115 -0.40 -3.19 -13.06
C ASP A 115 -0.24 -1.88 -13.83
N ASN A 116 0.95 -1.60 -14.34
CA ASN A 116 1.23 -0.41 -15.13
C ASN A 116 0.56 -0.43 -16.52
N SER A 117 0.40 -1.58 -17.15
CA SER A 117 -0.24 -1.66 -18.47
C SER A 117 -1.71 -1.25 -18.43
N ASN A 118 -2.36 -1.37 -17.27
CA ASN A 118 -3.75 -0.96 -17.08
C ASN A 118 -3.92 0.52 -16.67
N LEU A 119 -2.83 1.20 -16.30
CA LEU A 119 -2.88 2.54 -15.72
C LEU A 119 -2.11 3.60 -16.52
N VAL A 120 -1.34 3.22 -17.55
CA VAL A 120 -0.18 4.03 -18.00
C VAL A 120 -0.39 4.87 -19.24
N GLU A 121 -1.49 4.78 -19.94
CA GLU A 121 -1.62 5.62 -21.14
C GLU A 121 -1.63 7.13 -20.88
N ASN A 122 -1.69 7.55 -19.61
CA ASN A 122 -1.82 8.97 -19.24
C ASN A 122 -0.82 9.50 -18.20
N ARG A 123 0.28 8.78 -17.93
CA ARG A 123 1.21 9.24 -16.90
C ARG A 123 2.63 9.42 -17.43
N SER A 124 2.83 10.49 -18.16
CA SER A 124 4.17 10.97 -18.52
C SER A 124 4.84 11.76 -17.39
N GLU A 125 4.19 11.98 -16.29
CA GLU A 125 4.76 12.75 -15.18
C GLU A 125 4.93 11.89 -13.93
N LYS A 126 6.15 11.91 -13.44
CA LYS A 126 6.62 11.38 -12.18
C LYS A 126 5.63 11.60 -11.05
N ILE A 127 4.80 10.63 -10.76
CA ILE A 127 4.21 10.62 -9.44
C ILE A 127 5.19 9.87 -8.54
N GLU A 128 6.09 10.62 -7.92
CA GLU A 128 6.96 10.15 -6.85
C GLU A 128 6.15 9.88 -5.58
N THR A 129 4.85 9.82 -5.69
CA THR A 129 4.01 9.55 -4.55
C THR A 129 3.91 8.06 -4.36
N VAL A 130 4.47 7.61 -3.26
CA VAL A 130 4.37 6.23 -2.81
C VAL A 130 2.94 6.01 -2.30
N GLN A 131 2.01 5.89 -3.24
CA GLN A 131 0.59 5.66 -2.95
C GLN A 131 0.22 4.22 -3.25
N THR A 132 -0.62 3.65 -2.40
CA THR A 132 -1.21 2.33 -2.67
C THR A 132 -2.20 2.44 -3.83
N PRO A 133 -2.49 1.32 -4.52
CA PRO A 133 -3.56 1.32 -5.55
C PRO A 133 -4.89 1.84 -5.04
N ASP A 134 -5.26 1.53 -3.80
CA ASP A 134 -6.48 2.05 -3.19
C ASP A 134 -6.44 3.57 -3.01
N GLU A 135 -5.29 4.12 -2.65
CA GLU A 135 -5.11 5.57 -2.49
C GLU A 135 -5.20 6.30 -3.83
N ILE A 136 -4.63 5.72 -4.89
CA ILE A 136 -4.72 6.26 -6.25
C ILE A 136 -6.19 6.28 -6.68
N LEU A 137 -6.91 5.20 -6.46
CA LEU A 137 -8.33 5.09 -6.79
C LEU A 137 -9.16 6.11 -6.01
N ASP A 138 -8.88 6.28 -4.73
CA ASP A 138 -9.55 7.26 -3.86
C ASP A 138 -9.37 8.68 -4.40
N PHE A 139 -8.16 9.03 -4.80
CA PHE A 139 -7.84 10.33 -5.39
C PHE A 139 -8.60 10.54 -6.70
N VAL A 140 -8.62 9.56 -7.58
CA VAL A 140 -9.32 9.62 -8.87
C VAL A 140 -10.83 9.78 -8.64
N GLN A 141 -11.43 9.02 -7.74
CA GLN A 141 -12.84 9.13 -7.41
C GLN A 141 -13.20 10.49 -6.83
N ASN A 142 -12.35 11.03 -5.98
CA ASN A 142 -12.56 12.36 -5.39
C ASN A 142 -12.54 13.44 -6.48
N SER A 143 -11.61 13.39 -7.39
CA SER A 143 -11.53 14.31 -8.53
C SER A 143 -12.75 14.18 -9.44
N TYR A 144 -13.21 12.95 -9.67
CA TYR A 144 -14.40 12.66 -10.48
C TYR A 144 -15.66 13.22 -9.85
N LYS A 145 -15.83 13.06 -8.54
CA LYS A 145 -16.98 13.63 -7.81
C LYS A 145 -17.04 15.14 -7.90
N LYS A 146 -15.91 15.83 -7.85
CA LYS A 146 -15.85 17.28 -8.02
C LYS A 146 -16.32 17.72 -9.39
N ILE A 147 -15.91 17.02 -10.43
CA ILE A 147 -16.31 17.29 -11.82
C ILE A 147 -17.81 17.01 -12.00
N TYR A 148 -18.30 15.87 -11.47
CA TYR A 148 -19.72 15.51 -11.55
C TYR A 148 -20.62 16.47 -10.79
N LYS A 149 -20.22 16.95 -9.64
CA LYS A 149 -20.99 17.97 -8.90
C LYS A 149 -21.19 19.23 -9.75
N VAL A 150 -20.15 19.71 -10.38
CA VAL A 150 -20.21 20.89 -11.25
C VAL A 150 -21.16 20.63 -12.42
N ASN A 151 -21.02 19.49 -13.09
CA ASN A 151 -21.87 19.14 -14.24
C ASN A 151 -23.33 18.91 -13.85
N TYR A 152 -23.58 18.27 -12.71
CA TYR A 152 -24.93 18.03 -12.22
C TYR A 152 -25.68 19.34 -11.96
N TYR A 153 -25.04 20.31 -11.31
CA TYR A 153 -25.64 21.61 -11.06
C TYR A 153 -25.89 22.41 -12.34
N GLN A 154 -25.02 22.32 -13.33
CA GLN A 154 -25.20 22.95 -14.63
C GLN A 154 -26.37 22.32 -15.41
N ASN A 155 -26.47 21.00 -15.40
CA ASN A 155 -27.55 20.28 -16.09
C ASN A 155 -28.91 20.46 -15.40
N SER A 156 -28.95 20.51 -14.09
CA SER A 156 -30.22 20.75 -13.38
C SER A 156 -30.74 22.18 -13.59
N ARG A 157 -29.86 23.17 -13.79
CA ARG A 157 -30.26 24.52 -14.19
C ARG A 157 -30.83 24.58 -15.60
N ALA A 158 -30.32 23.76 -16.51
CA ALA A 158 -30.81 23.64 -17.87
C ALA A 158 -32.16 22.94 -17.97
N LEU A 159 -32.51 22.08 -17.01
CA LEU A 159 -33.77 21.34 -16.97
C LEU A 159 -34.90 22.09 -16.27
N VAL A 160 -34.64 23.21 -15.63
CA VAL A 160 -35.66 24.05 -14.93
C VAL A 160 -36.18 25.19 -15.83
N LEU A 161 -35.64 25.26 -17.03
CA LEU A 161 -36.20 26.14 -18.06
C LEU A 161 -37.16 25.35 -18.94
#